data_02f1939198a2f68d12251c035c5f1957
#
_entry.id   02f1939198a2f68d12251c035c5f1957
#
_cell.length_a   1.000
_cell.length_b   1.000
_cell.length_c   1.000
_cell.angle_alpha   90.00
_cell.angle_beta   90.00
_cell.angle_gamma   90.00
#
_symmetry.space_group_name_H-M   'P 1'
#
loop_
_entity.id
_entity.type
_entity.pdbx_description
1 polymer ?
#
loop_
_entity_poly.entity_id
_entity_poly.type
_entity_poly.pdbx_seq_one_letter_code
_entity_poly.pdbx_strand_id
1 'polypeptide(L)'
;RVAGAPLVALVICACETLPEGPFPRATEVGWWNDEGASGPARIIVHVGEQKAYFYKGERLVGESTVSTGKPGFSTPPGSYSVLSKSPDHVSTIFGDYVDNDGNVVESNIDARKDRRPRGSHFDGAQMPYAMFFRGGYAMHQGYVPPFAASHGCIRLPQGMARTFYENAPVGTPVKVTE
;
A
#
# COMPACT_ATOMS: atom_id res chain seq x y z
N ARG A 1 2.56 34.30 -67.99
CA ARG A 1 2.99 33.11 -67.15
C ARG A 1 2.92 33.55 -65.69
N VAL A 2 1.88 33.05 -65.01
CA VAL A 2 1.68 33.32 -63.59
C VAL A 2 2.22 32.10 -62.84
N ALA A 3 3.20 32.27 -62.00
CA ALA A 3 3.77 31.24 -61.16
C ALA A 3 2.94 31.10 -59.89
N GLY A 4 2.29 29.98 -59.69
CA GLY A 4 1.59 29.63 -58.46
C GLY A 4 2.56 29.13 -57.40
N ALA A 5 2.52 29.76 -56.22
CA ALA A 5 3.27 29.30 -55.07
C ALA A 5 2.48 28.13 -54.36
N PRO A 6 3.16 27.09 -53.85
CA PRO A 6 2.48 26.03 -53.11
C PRO A 6 2.13 26.50 -51.68
N LEU A 7 0.88 26.29 -51.35
CA LEU A 7 0.38 26.46 -49.94
C LEU A 7 0.89 25.30 -49.10
N VAL A 8 1.78 25.58 -48.17
CA VAL A 8 2.19 24.59 -47.14
C VAL A 8 1.12 24.57 -46.05
N ALA A 9 0.35 23.51 -46.01
CA ALA A 9 -0.61 23.27 -44.94
C ALA A 9 0.15 22.84 -43.67
N LEU A 10 0.15 23.70 -42.65
CA LEU A 10 0.67 23.42 -41.33
C LEU A 10 -0.33 22.47 -40.62
N VAL A 11 0.04 21.19 -40.53
CA VAL A 11 -0.73 20.23 -39.72
C VAL A 11 -0.43 20.52 -38.25
N ILE A 12 -1.34 21.21 -37.56
CA ILE A 12 -1.30 21.37 -36.11
C ILE A 12 -1.75 20.04 -35.53
N CYS A 13 -0.79 19.28 -35.00
CA CYS A 13 -1.08 18.09 -34.19
C CYS A 13 -1.74 18.58 -32.88
N ALA A 14 -3.07 18.60 -32.85
CA ALA A 14 -3.80 18.79 -31.62
C ALA A 14 -3.53 17.56 -30.73
N CYS A 15 -2.78 17.75 -29.65
CA CYS A 15 -2.77 16.80 -28.55
C CYS A 15 -4.20 16.74 -27.99
N GLU A 16 -5.00 15.81 -28.44
CA GLU A 16 -6.28 15.49 -27.82
C GLU A 16 -5.98 15.01 -26.39
N THR A 17 -6.32 15.86 -25.43
CA THR A 17 -6.38 15.46 -24.02
C THR A 17 -7.46 14.39 -23.92
N LEU A 18 -7.07 13.16 -23.57
CA LEU A 18 -7.99 12.07 -23.29
C LEU A 18 -9.02 12.55 -22.26
N PRO A 19 -10.32 12.23 -22.42
CA PRO A 19 -11.33 12.60 -21.44
C PRO A 19 -10.96 11.97 -20.09
N GLU A 20 -10.97 12.77 -19.03
CA GLU A 20 -10.82 12.30 -17.67
C GLU A 20 -11.97 11.33 -17.38
N GLY A 21 -11.65 10.01 -17.31
CA GLY A 21 -12.62 9.00 -16.96
C GLY A 21 -13.08 9.16 -15.49
N PRO A 22 -14.17 8.49 -15.09
CA PRO A 22 -14.76 8.60 -13.74
C PRO A 22 -13.89 7.97 -12.64
N PHE A 23 -12.65 7.60 -12.92
CA PHE A 23 -11.72 7.10 -11.92
C PHE A 23 -11.02 8.27 -11.25
N PRO A 24 -11.03 8.35 -9.91
CA PRO A 24 -10.27 9.38 -9.22
C PRO A 24 -8.81 9.27 -9.66
N ARG A 25 -8.18 10.41 -9.97
CA ARG A 25 -6.74 10.50 -10.23
C ARG A 25 -6.02 9.72 -9.13
N ALA A 26 -4.95 9.02 -9.50
CA ALA A 26 -4.08 8.39 -8.53
C ALA A 26 -3.78 9.42 -7.43
N THR A 27 -4.38 9.25 -6.27
CA THR A 27 -4.18 10.10 -5.10
C THR A 27 -2.68 10.10 -4.83
N GLU A 28 -2.12 11.25 -4.50
CA GLU A 28 -0.71 11.37 -4.16
C GLU A 28 -0.33 10.22 -3.23
N VAL A 29 0.61 9.40 -3.69
CA VAL A 29 1.03 8.16 -3.00
C VAL A 29 1.57 8.47 -1.61
N GLY A 30 2.04 9.72 -1.40
CA GLY A 30 2.63 10.23 -0.18
C GLY A 30 3.89 11.04 -0.48
N TRP A 31 4.48 11.58 0.57
CA TRP A 31 5.72 12.36 0.52
C TRP A 31 6.64 11.98 1.70
N TRP A 32 7.94 12.24 1.53
CA TRP A 32 8.96 12.05 2.57
C TRP A 32 9.99 13.17 2.51
N ASN A 33 10.26 13.80 3.65
CA ASN A 33 11.33 14.78 3.83
C ASN A 33 11.81 14.76 5.29
N ASP A 34 12.89 14.06 5.55
CA ASP A 34 13.52 13.96 6.87
C ASP A 34 14.82 14.76 6.99
N GLU A 35 15.14 15.61 6.02
CA GLU A 35 16.33 16.46 6.04
C GLU A 35 16.34 17.33 7.29
N GLY A 36 17.40 17.22 8.09
CA GLY A 36 17.56 17.91 9.36
C GLY A 36 16.62 17.47 10.49
N ALA A 37 15.79 16.44 10.28
CA ALA A 37 14.93 15.90 11.32
C ALA A 37 15.71 14.97 12.25
N SER A 38 15.48 15.08 13.54
CA SER A 38 16.10 14.26 14.57
C SER A 38 15.08 13.83 15.63
N GLY A 39 15.47 12.86 16.46
CA GLY A 39 14.64 12.33 17.53
C GLY A 39 14.00 10.99 17.20
N PRO A 40 13.27 10.40 18.17
CA PRO A 40 12.69 9.07 18.02
C PRO A 40 11.62 9.01 16.94
N ALA A 41 11.60 7.90 16.20
CA ALA A 41 10.56 7.61 15.24
C ALA A 41 9.22 7.32 15.93
N ARG A 42 8.10 7.75 15.34
CA ARG A 42 6.74 7.32 15.69
C ARG A 42 5.84 7.33 14.45
N ILE A 43 4.85 6.46 14.43
CA ILE A 43 3.89 6.34 13.34
C ILE A 43 2.48 6.55 13.89
N ILE A 44 1.67 7.34 13.17
CA ILE A 44 0.24 7.52 13.46
C ILE A 44 -0.53 7.10 12.22
N VAL A 45 -1.54 6.24 12.38
CA VAL A 45 -2.42 5.77 11.30
C VAL A 45 -3.83 6.25 11.60
N HIS A 46 -4.43 6.99 10.67
CA HIS A 46 -5.83 7.39 10.69
C HIS A 46 -6.63 6.50 9.76
N VAL A 47 -7.40 5.58 10.36
CA VAL A 47 -8.21 4.60 9.61
C VAL A 47 -9.29 5.29 8.79
N GLY A 48 -9.96 6.31 9.33
CA GLY A 48 -10.99 7.07 8.62
C GLY A 48 -10.46 7.83 7.41
N GLU A 49 -9.23 8.34 7.48
CA GLU A 49 -8.59 9.09 6.40
C GLU A 49 -7.85 8.19 5.40
N GLN A 50 -7.62 6.91 5.73
CA GLN A 50 -6.76 5.99 5.00
C GLN A 50 -5.36 6.60 4.79
N LYS A 51 -4.76 7.14 5.87
CA LYS A 51 -3.45 7.79 5.88
C LYS A 51 -2.57 7.30 7.03
N ALA A 52 -1.28 7.29 6.80
CA ALA A 52 -0.25 7.09 7.81
C ALA A 52 0.75 8.25 7.80
N TYR A 53 1.12 8.69 8.99
CA TYR A 53 2.01 9.81 9.25
C TYR A 53 3.26 9.32 10.00
N PHE A 54 4.43 9.71 9.52
CA PHE A 54 5.70 9.36 10.14
C PHE A 54 6.37 10.60 10.74
N TYR A 55 6.77 10.49 11.99
CA TYR A 55 7.44 11.57 12.74
C TYR A 55 8.84 11.15 13.16
N LYS A 56 9.76 12.12 13.20
CA LYS A 56 11.04 12.07 13.94
C LYS A 56 11.02 13.16 15.01
N GLY A 57 11.02 12.79 16.29
CA GLY A 57 10.69 13.71 17.38
C GLY A 57 9.29 14.32 17.19
N GLU A 58 9.19 15.64 17.21
CA GLU A 58 7.93 16.36 16.99
C GLU A 58 7.67 16.71 15.52
N ARG A 59 8.65 16.49 14.64
CA ARG A 59 8.54 16.86 13.22
C ARG A 59 7.86 15.76 12.41
N LEU A 60 6.82 16.11 11.67
CA LEU A 60 6.26 15.29 10.61
C LEU A 60 7.24 15.23 9.45
N VAL A 61 7.71 14.04 9.09
CA VAL A 61 8.70 13.83 8.03
C VAL A 61 8.17 13.02 6.85
N GLY A 62 6.99 12.42 6.98
CA GLY A 62 6.38 11.69 5.88
C GLY A 62 4.89 11.44 6.08
N GLU A 63 4.18 11.39 4.98
CA GLU A 63 2.77 11.01 4.89
C GLU A 63 2.61 9.97 3.77
N SER A 64 1.77 8.98 3.98
CA SER A 64 1.43 7.97 2.98
C SER A 64 -0.05 7.71 2.96
N THR A 65 -0.63 7.51 1.77
CA THR A 65 -1.90 6.80 1.66
C THR A 65 -1.73 5.37 2.14
N VAL A 66 -2.77 4.80 2.73
CA VAL A 66 -2.78 3.40 3.16
C VAL A 66 -4.10 2.73 2.78
N SER A 67 -4.14 1.40 2.87
CA SER A 67 -5.39 0.65 2.86
C SER A 67 -5.43 -0.25 4.08
N THR A 68 -6.33 0.07 5.01
CA THR A 68 -6.52 -0.65 6.27
C THR A 68 -7.51 -1.80 6.15
N GLY A 69 -7.87 -2.44 7.25
CA GLY A 69 -8.79 -3.57 7.29
C GLY A 69 -10.20 -3.22 6.86
N LYS A 70 -10.75 -4.01 5.91
CA LYS A 70 -12.13 -3.89 5.43
C LYS A 70 -13.16 -4.25 6.53
N PRO A 71 -14.45 -3.93 6.38
CA PRO A 71 -15.50 -4.35 7.31
C PRO A 71 -15.43 -5.87 7.61
N GLY A 72 -15.52 -6.23 8.88
CA GLY A 72 -15.33 -7.61 9.36
C GLY A 72 -13.86 -8.02 9.59
N PHE A 73 -12.90 -7.22 9.15
CA PHE A 73 -11.46 -7.41 9.34
C PHE A 73 -10.77 -6.10 9.77
N SER A 74 -11.42 -5.30 10.56
CA SER A 74 -10.93 -3.96 10.93
C SER A 74 -9.50 -3.98 11.49
N THR A 75 -8.71 -2.98 11.12
CA THR A 75 -7.46 -2.67 11.82
C THR A 75 -7.82 -2.07 13.18
N PRO A 76 -7.48 -2.73 14.30
CA PRO A 76 -7.98 -2.28 15.60
C PRO A 76 -7.29 -0.98 16.03
N PRO A 77 -8.07 0.05 16.44
CA PRO A 77 -7.52 1.24 17.06
C PRO A 77 -6.76 0.91 18.35
N GLY A 78 -5.73 1.70 18.66
CA GLY A 78 -4.94 1.50 19.86
C GLY A 78 -3.52 2.06 19.75
N SER A 79 -2.76 1.86 20.84
CA SER A 79 -1.34 2.21 20.91
C SER A 79 -0.52 0.93 20.95
N TYR A 80 0.40 0.82 20.02
CA TYR A 80 1.25 -0.34 19.76
C TYR A 80 2.69 0.09 19.60
N SER A 81 3.57 -0.87 19.34
CA SER A 81 4.94 -0.63 18.85
C SER A 81 5.30 -1.64 17.78
N VAL A 82 6.28 -1.34 16.94
CA VAL A 82 6.86 -2.31 16.02
C VAL A 82 7.53 -3.42 16.83
N LEU A 83 6.99 -4.62 16.75
CA LEU A 83 7.44 -5.80 17.52
C LEU A 83 8.54 -6.57 16.78
N SER A 84 8.39 -6.71 15.47
CA SER A 84 9.34 -7.40 14.59
C SER A 84 9.21 -6.89 13.17
N LYS A 85 10.23 -7.18 12.35
CA LYS A 85 10.33 -6.74 10.96
C LYS A 85 10.78 -7.89 10.07
N SER A 86 10.25 -7.95 8.85
CA SER A 86 10.71 -8.87 7.80
C SER A 86 10.69 -8.16 6.45
N PRO A 87 11.80 -8.19 5.68
CA PRO A 87 11.85 -7.49 4.40
C PRO A 87 11.00 -8.17 3.31
N ASP A 88 10.76 -9.48 3.43
CA ASP A 88 10.19 -10.37 2.41
C ASP A 88 9.17 -11.37 2.98
N HIS A 89 8.38 -10.95 3.97
CA HIS A 89 7.38 -11.83 4.59
C HIS A 89 6.32 -12.32 3.60
N VAL A 90 5.94 -13.59 3.73
CA VAL A 90 4.84 -14.21 3.01
C VAL A 90 3.80 -14.68 4.04
N SER A 91 2.54 -14.33 3.81
CA SER A 91 1.44 -14.72 4.69
C SER A 91 1.25 -16.24 4.69
N THR A 92 1.08 -16.83 5.88
CA THR A 92 0.73 -18.25 6.05
C THR A 92 -0.77 -18.47 6.21
N ILE A 93 -1.57 -17.39 6.17
CA ILE A 93 -3.00 -17.43 6.47
C ILE A 93 -3.83 -16.92 5.30
N PHE A 94 -3.46 -15.77 4.73
CA PHE A 94 -4.19 -15.13 3.63
C PHE A 94 -3.39 -15.24 2.34
N GLY A 95 -4.07 -15.54 1.25
CA GLY A 95 -3.45 -15.73 -0.05
C GLY A 95 -4.47 -16.27 -1.06
N ASP A 96 -3.99 -17.07 -1.98
CA ASP A 96 -4.77 -17.70 -3.01
C ASP A 96 -4.53 -19.22 -3.02
N TYR A 97 -5.46 -20.00 -3.57
CA TYR A 97 -5.16 -21.36 -4.01
C TYR A 97 -4.81 -21.34 -5.49
N VAL A 98 -3.67 -21.92 -5.84
CA VAL A 98 -3.16 -21.99 -7.21
C VAL A 98 -2.97 -23.44 -7.65
N ASP A 99 -3.09 -23.71 -8.95
CA ASP A 99 -2.79 -25.02 -9.53
C ASP A 99 -1.27 -25.25 -9.70
N ASN A 100 -0.88 -26.36 -10.28
CA ASN A 100 0.53 -26.70 -10.48
C ASN A 100 1.23 -25.82 -11.55
N ASP A 101 0.46 -25.15 -12.38
CA ASP A 101 0.95 -24.22 -13.40
C ASP A 101 1.00 -22.76 -12.90
N GLY A 102 0.56 -22.53 -11.64
CA GLY A 102 0.55 -21.22 -10.98
C GLY A 102 -0.71 -20.39 -11.31
N ASN A 103 -1.73 -20.96 -11.94
CA ASN A 103 -2.97 -20.25 -12.18
C ASN A 103 -3.83 -20.21 -10.91
N VAL A 104 -4.44 -19.04 -10.64
CA VAL A 104 -5.31 -18.87 -9.47
C VAL A 104 -6.60 -19.69 -9.68
N VAL A 105 -6.85 -20.63 -8.78
CA VAL A 105 -8.06 -21.47 -8.71
C VAL A 105 -9.11 -20.81 -7.83
N GLU A 106 -8.68 -20.25 -6.69
CA GLU A 106 -9.53 -19.51 -5.75
C GLU A 106 -8.70 -18.41 -5.10
N SER A 107 -9.21 -17.19 -5.12
CA SER A 107 -8.47 -16.01 -4.63
C SER A 107 -9.01 -15.50 -3.32
N ASN A 108 -8.13 -14.76 -2.60
CA ASN A 108 -8.49 -14.02 -1.39
C ASN A 108 -9.04 -14.93 -0.27
N ILE A 109 -8.40 -16.09 -0.09
CA ILE A 109 -8.80 -17.12 0.88
C ILE A 109 -8.20 -16.89 2.27
N ASP A 110 -8.86 -17.43 3.28
CA ASP A 110 -8.35 -17.66 4.64
C ASP A 110 -8.07 -19.17 4.83
N ALA A 111 -6.81 -19.58 4.76
CA ALA A 111 -6.40 -20.98 4.81
C ALA A 111 -6.83 -21.72 6.10
N ARG A 112 -7.30 -21.01 7.12
CA ARG A 112 -7.85 -21.59 8.36
C ARG A 112 -9.34 -22.01 8.21
N LYS A 113 -10.04 -21.47 7.20
CA LYS A 113 -11.49 -21.63 7.02
C LYS A 113 -11.86 -22.19 5.66
N ASP A 114 -11.14 -21.76 4.62
CA ASP A 114 -11.48 -22.09 3.25
C ASP A 114 -10.89 -23.43 2.86
N ARG A 115 -11.74 -24.30 2.33
CA ARG A 115 -11.33 -25.66 1.97
C ARG A 115 -10.50 -25.61 0.70
N ARG A 116 -9.30 -26.21 0.75
CA ARG A 116 -8.43 -26.30 -0.42
C ARG A 116 -9.06 -27.10 -1.57
N PRO A 117 -9.20 -26.51 -2.77
CA PRO A 117 -9.64 -27.20 -3.97
C PRO A 117 -8.68 -28.36 -4.33
N ARG A 118 -9.25 -29.41 -4.97
CA ARG A 118 -8.46 -30.58 -5.35
C ARG A 118 -7.45 -30.20 -6.45
N GLY A 119 -6.19 -30.60 -6.30
CA GLY A 119 -5.13 -30.29 -7.27
C GLY A 119 -4.54 -28.90 -7.14
N SER A 120 -4.87 -28.15 -6.08
CA SER A 120 -4.28 -26.84 -5.81
C SER A 120 -3.36 -26.88 -4.57
N HIS A 121 -2.56 -25.83 -4.41
CA HIS A 121 -1.78 -25.55 -3.21
C HIS A 121 -1.97 -24.09 -2.79
N PHE A 122 -1.63 -23.79 -1.54
CA PHE A 122 -1.71 -22.46 -0.99
C PHE A 122 -0.52 -21.60 -1.45
N ASP A 123 -0.81 -20.45 -2.03
CA ASP A 123 0.14 -19.39 -2.34
C ASP A 123 -0.15 -18.18 -1.44
N GLY A 124 0.75 -17.93 -0.48
CA GLY A 124 0.58 -16.89 0.51
C GLY A 124 0.77 -15.48 -0.06
N ALA A 125 -0.05 -14.54 0.38
CA ALA A 125 0.08 -13.15 -0.02
C ALA A 125 1.46 -12.58 0.36
N GLN A 126 2.14 -11.97 -0.60
CA GLN A 126 3.42 -11.31 -0.39
C GLN A 126 3.22 -10.05 0.47
N MET A 127 4.05 -9.88 1.48
CA MET A 127 4.02 -8.76 2.42
C MET A 127 5.42 -8.14 2.56
N PRO A 128 6.01 -7.59 1.49
CA PRO A 128 7.34 -7.00 1.57
C PRO A 128 7.37 -5.83 2.55
N TYR A 129 8.52 -5.64 3.22
CA TYR A 129 8.73 -4.60 4.22
C TYR A 129 7.74 -4.67 5.40
N ALA A 130 7.41 -5.89 5.85
CA ALA A 130 6.48 -6.09 6.94
C ALA A 130 7.05 -5.60 8.27
N MET A 131 6.27 -4.77 8.96
CA MET A 131 6.50 -4.30 10.33
C MET A 131 5.32 -4.76 11.18
N PHE A 132 5.50 -5.81 11.96
CA PHE A 132 4.46 -6.35 12.84
C PHE A 132 4.31 -5.48 14.09
N PHE A 133 3.08 -5.10 14.44
CA PHE A 133 2.81 -4.25 15.59
C PHE A 133 1.80 -4.85 16.59
N ARG A 134 1.05 -5.90 16.18
CA ARG A 134 0.10 -6.60 17.03
C ARG A 134 -0.20 -7.99 16.49
N GLY A 135 0.28 -9.06 17.13
CA GLY A 135 0.02 -10.43 16.66
C GLY A 135 0.32 -10.57 15.17
N GLY A 136 -0.67 -10.97 14.37
CA GLY A 136 -0.54 -11.08 12.91
C GLY A 136 -0.76 -9.77 12.13
N TYR A 137 -0.99 -8.63 12.79
CA TYR A 137 -1.19 -7.35 12.14
C TYR A 137 0.15 -6.69 11.82
N ALA A 138 0.33 -6.28 10.57
CA ALA A 138 1.53 -5.61 10.09
C ALA A 138 1.21 -4.41 9.21
N MET A 139 2.14 -3.46 9.15
CA MET A 139 2.26 -2.50 8.05
C MET A 139 3.19 -3.12 7.01
N HIS A 140 2.82 -3.14 5.74
CA HIS A 140 3.62 -3.76 4.68
C HIS A 140 3.29 -3.18 3.29
N GLN A 141 4.15 -3.43 2.30
CA GLN A 141 3.82 -3.12 0.92
C GLN A 141 2.60 -3.90 0.44
N GLY A 142 1.72 -3.24 -0.31
CA GLY A 142 0.59 -3.89 -0.96
C GLY A 142 -0.20 -2.95 -1.87
N TYR A 143 -1.23 -3.48 -2.50
CA TYR A 143 -2.17 -2.70 -3.28
C TYR A 143 -3.00 -1.78 -2.36
N VAL A 144 -3.00 -0.48 -2.66
CA VAL A 144 -3.64 0.58 -1.85
C VAL A 144 -4.75 1.24 -2.68
N PRO A 145 -5.97 0.69 -2.68
CA PRO A 145 -7.13 1.38 -3.22
C PRO A 145 -7.55 2.54 -2.28
N PRO A 146 -8.38 3.50 -2.72
CA PRO A 146 -8.80 4.65 -1.91
C PRO A 146 -9.84 4.29 -0.82
N PHE A 147 -9.81 3.06 -0.33
CA PHE A 147 -10.69 2.53 0.72
C PHE A 147 -10.03 1.36 1.46
N ALA A 148 -10.60 1.01 2.62
CA ALA A 148 -10.17 -0.13 3.41
C ALA A 148 -10.45 -1.45 2.70
N ALA A 149 -9.40 -2.26 2.40
CA ALA A 149 -9.51 -3.48 1.59
C ALA A 149 -8.69 -4.67 2.12
N SER A 150 -7.95 -4.51 3.22
CA SER A 150 -7.12 -5.58 3.76
C SER A 150 -7.90 -6.52 4.71
N HIS A 151 -7.24 -7.58 5.16
CA HIS A 151 -7.72 -8.45 6.24
C HIS A 151 -7.20 -8.00 7.63
N GLY A 152 -7.00 -6.69 7.81
CA GLY A 152 -6.58 -6.08 9.07
C GLY A 152 -5.19 -5.45 9.05
N CYS A 153 -4.30 -5.88 8.19
CA CYS A 153 -3.02 -5.23 7.97
C CYS A 153 -3.18 -3.82 7.37
N ILE A 154 -2.13 -3.03 7.45
CA ILE A 154 -2.06 -1.69 6.88
C ILE A 154 -1.16 -1.78 5.64
N ARG A 155 -1.77 -1.70 4.45
CA ARG A 155 -1.02 -1.72 3.20
C ARG A 155 -0.52 -0.33 2.86
N LEU A 156 0.75 -0.23 2.46
CA LEU A 156 1.38 0.99 1.98
C LEU A 156 1.82 0.81 0.51
N PRO A 157 1.90 1.88 -0.27
CA PRO A 157 2.56 1.87 -1.57
C PRO A 157 4.03 1.48 -1.44
N GLN A 158 4.61 0.87 -2.47
CA GLN A 158 5.96 0.29 -2.44
C GLN A 158 7.04 1.24 -1.89
N GLY A 159 7.15 2.45 -2.42
CA GLY A 159 8.16 3.41 -1.98
C GLY A 159 8.00 3.79 -0.51
N MET A 160 6.77 4.06 -0.07
CA MET A 160 6.47 4.45 1.32
C MET A 160 6.63 3.29 2.29
N ALA A 161 6.24 2.07 1.90
CA ALA A 161 6.45 0.88 2.72
C ALA A 161 7.94 0.66 3.03
N ARG A 162 8.79 0.76 2.00
CA ARG A 162 10.24 0.67 2.14
C ARG A 162 10.79 1.78 3.03
N THR A 163 10.40 3.04 2.77
CA THR A 163 10.87 4.20 3.53
C THR A 163 10.48 4.10 5.01
N PHE A 164 9.22 3.74 5.31
CA PHE A 164 8.78 3.54 6.69
C PHE A 164 9.54 2.39 7.35
N TYR A 165 9.71 1.27 6.65
CA TYR A 165 10.45 0.12 7.13
C TYR A 165 11.90 0.49 7.48
N GLU A 166 12.63 1.19 6.61
CA GLU A 166 14.02 1.58 6.84
C GLU A 166 14.18 2.54 8.02
N ASN A 167 13.19 3.41 8.27
CA ASN A 167 13.24 4.45 9.28
C ASN A 167 12.55 4.09 10.61
N ALA A 168 11.79 3.01 10.69
CA ALA A 168 11.13 2.55 11.91
C ALA A 168 11.87 1.35 12.52
N PRO A 169 12.76 1.53 13.51
CA PRO A 169 13.35 0.41 14.25
C PRO A 169 12.30 -0.35 15.06
N VAL A 170 12.62 -1.59 15.47
CA VAL A 170 11.82 -2.32 16.47
C VAL A 170 11.71 -1.46 17.73
N GLY A 171 10.50 -1.40 18.30
CA GLY A 171 10.16 -0.51 19.41
C GLY A 171 9.52 0.82 18.96
N THR A 172 9.55 1.19 17.67
CA THR A 172 8.88 2.40 17.18
C THR A 172 7.40 2.41 17.57
N PRO A 173 6.91 3.44 18.28
CA PRO A 173 5.50 3.59 18.61
C PRO A 173 4.62 3.66 17.35
N VAL A 174 3.50 2.93 17.36
CA VAL A 174 2.47 2.93 16.31
C VAL A 174 1.13 3.22 16.98
N LYS A 175 0.52 4.35 16.65
CA LYS A 175 -0.83 4.70 17.11
C LYS A 175 -1.80 4.55 15.96
N VAL A 176 -2.84 3.74 16.15
CA VAL A 176 -3.96 3.59 15.21
C VAL A 176 -5.16 4.32 15.79
N THR A 177 -5.74 5.24 15.03
CA THR A 177 -6.94 6.02 15.36
C THR A 177 -8.03 5.79 14.31
N GLU A 178 -9.25 6.09 14.66
CA GLU A 178 -10.38 6.09 13.72
C GLU A 178 -10.32 7.24 12.72
#